data_0217c8e8e4da501764bbd6d4b2b8b69e
#
_entry.id   0217c8e8e4da501764bbd6d4b2b8b69e
#
_cell.length_a   1.000
_cell.length_b   1.000
_cell.length_c   1.000
_cell.angle_alpha   90.00
_cell.angle_beta   90.00
_cell.angle_gamma   90.00
#
_symmetry.space_group_name_H-M   'P 1'
#
loop_
_entity.id
_entity.type
_entity.pdbx_description
1 polymer ?
#
loop_
_entity_poly.entity_id
_entity_poly.type
_entity_poly.pdbx_seq_one_letter_code
_entity_poly.pdbx_strand_id
1 'polypeptide(L)'
;VVEPALTAEQIRDANTRYHDVAADDYDAKWGINFGPVGLEQVLGKVEKALGRAPEPFGRSLEVGAGTGYFTLNLLRAGLISQATCSDISEGMLATLQANATRLALQVDTARVDAEHLPFADESFDLVLGHAVLHHLPDLAAAFAEFERVLAPGGLVLFAGEPSRVGNALAAVPKRAAAAAAPWWRLAIGARAVPPAHGRAGHEARDAALEGVVDVHAFAPDDLAAAARACSLTEVRVAGEELLANWFGWANRTLEATAEAADVPWAWRQYAYRGYLLLQQLDRRLLESRLPAALFYNLMISARKAWR
;
A
#
# COMPACT_ATOMS: atom_id res chain seq x y z
N VAL A 1 31.31 -3.34 -11.05
CA VAL A 1 30.66 -2.30 -11.85
C VAL A 1 29.43 -1.93 -11.06
N VAL A 2 29.37 -0.71 -10.50
CA VAL A 2 28.15 -0.17 -9.87
C VAL A 2 27.22 0.16 -11.03
N GLU A 3 26.08 -0.50 -11.14
CA GLU A 3 25.06 -0.10 -12.11
C GLU A 3 24.67 1.36 -11.84
N PRO A 4 24.57 2.19 -12.88
CA PRO A 4 24.15 3.59 -12.69
C PRO A 4 22.75 3.62 -12.08
N ALA A 5 22.54 4.50 -11.11
CA ALA A 5 21.23 4.72 -10.53
C ALA A 5 20.24 5.11 -11.65
N LEU A 6 19.03 4.53 -11.59
CA LEU A 6 17.98 4.82 -12.57
C LEU A 6 17.57 6.29 -12.50
N THR A 7 17.23 6.86 -13.65
CA THR A 7 16.66 8.21 -13.70
C THR A 7 15.19 8.19 -13.23
N ALA A 8 14.67 9.34 -12.82
CA ALA A 8 13.27 9.48 -12.44
C ALA A 8 12.30 9.01 -13.54
N GLU A 9 12.61 9.31 -14.80
CA GLU A 9 11.83 8.86 -15.97
C GLU A 9 11.83 7.33 -16.10
N GLN A 10 13.01 6.69 -15.93
CA GLN A 10 13.11 5.23 -15.98
C GLN A 10 12.33 4.55 -14.84
N ILE A 11 12.31 5.17 -13.66
CA ILE A 11 11.53 4.68 -12.52
C ILE A 11 10.03 4.79 -12.83
N ARG A 12 9.55 5.93 -13.36
CA ARG A 12 8.14 6.11 -13.74
C ARG A 12 7.71 5.12 -14.84
N ASP A 13 8.55 4.92 -15.86
CA ASP A 13 8.30 3.93 -16.92
C ASP A 13 8.20 2.51 -16.36
N ALA A 14 9.09 2.14 -15.45
CA ALA A 14 9.05 0.84 -14.79
C ALA A 14 7.77 0.67 -13.97
N ASN A 15 7.40 1.69 -13.17
CA ASN A 15 6.15 1.70 -12.41
C ASN A 15 4.92 1.52 -13.30
N THR A 16 4.83 2.31 -14.37
CA THR A 16 3.70 2.21 -15.32
C THR A 16 3.57 0.79 -15.88
N ARG A 17 4.67 0.22 -16.40
CA ARG A 17 4.67 -1.12 -16.98
C ARG A 17 4.33 -2.21 -15.96
N TYR A 18 4.89 -2.12 -14.75
CA TYR A 18 4.63 -3.08 -13.68
C TYR A 18 3.15 -3.09 -13.32
N HIS A 19 2.55 -1.93 -13.11
CA HIS A 19 1.17 -1.81 -12.70
C HIS A 19 0.18 -2.12 -13.84
N ASP A 20 0.50 -1.77 -15.08
CA ASP A 20 -0.33 -2.15 -16.24
C ASP A 20 -0.40 -3.67 -16.41
N VAL A 21 0.73 -4.38 -16.24
CA VAL A 21 0.75 -5.86 -16.34
C VAL A 21 0.06 -6.52 -15.15
N ALA A 22 0.20 -5.95 -13.96
CA ALA A 22 -0.35 -6.51 -12.73
C ALA A 22 -1.86 -6.26 -12.57
N ALA A 23 -2.45 -5.31 -13.29
CA ALA A 23 -3.79 -4.78 -13.03
C ALA A 23 -4.90 -5.85 -12.96
N ASP A 24 -4.89 -6.84 -13.85
CA ASP A 24 -5.95 -7.87 -13.93
C ASP A 24 -5.97 -8.80 -12.70
N ASP A 25 -4.80 -9.13 -12.15
CA ASP A 25 -4.66 -10.07 -11.03
C ASP A 25 -4.36 -9.37 -9.70
N TYR A 26 -4.26 -8.03 -9.69
CA TYR A 26 -3.80 -7.24 -8.56
C TYR A 26 -4.62 -7.48 -7.29
N ASP A 27 -5.94 -7.43 -7.40
CA ASP A 27 -6.85 -7.63 -6.28
C ASP A 27 -6.68 -9.01 -5.64
N ALA A 28 -6.51 -10.05 -6.46
CA ALA A 28 -6.30 -11.41 -6.00
C ALA A 28 -4.90 -11.59 -5.37
N LYS A 29 -3.86 -11.02 -5.99
CA LYS A 29 -2.46 -11.08 -5.51
C LYS A 29 -2.32 -10.43 -4.12
N TRP A 30 -2.94 -9.27 -3.92
CA TRP A 30 -2.79 -8.48 -2.70
C TRP A 30 -3.94 -8.65 -1.70
N GLY A 31 -4.96 -9.45 -2.04
CA GLY A 31 -6.11 -9.71 -1.16
C GLY A 31 -7.00 -8.47 -0.98
N ILE A 32 -7.09 -7.63 -2.01
CA ILE A 32 -7.93 -6.44 -2.02
C ILE A 32 -9.38 -6.86 -1.80
N ASN A 33 -10.03 -6.25 -0.83
CA ASN A 33 -11.37 -6.63 -0.39
C ASN A 33 -12.27 -5.41 -0.27
N PHE A 34 -13.39 -5.45 -0.97
CA PHE A 34 -14.43 -4.42 -0.92
C PHE A 34 -15.63 -4.84 -0.04
N GLY A 35 -15.54 -5.94 0.67
CA GLY A 35 -16.53 -6.40 1.66
C GLY A 35 -16.32 -5.78 3.04
N PRO A 36 -17.04 -6.30 4.06
CA PRO A 36 -16.96 -5.76 5.43
C PRO A 36 -15.54 -5.74 6.00
N VAL A 37 -14.72 -6.75 5.69
CA VAL A 37 -13.33 -6.82 6.17
C VAL A 37 -12.47 -5.71 5.58
N GLY A 38 -12.54 -5.48 4.27
CA GLY A 38 -11.78 -4.40 3.63
C GLY A 38 -12.22 -3.02 4.13
N LEU A 39 -13.53 -2.84 4.31
CA LEU A 39 -14.09 -1.61 4.87
C LEU A 39 -13.53 -1.33 6.29
N GLU A 40 -13.56 -2.33 7.17
CA GLU A 40 -13.03 -2.22 8.54
C GLU A 40 -11.52 -1.93 8.54
N GLN A 41 -10.76 -2.58 7.66
CA GLN A 41 -9.32 -2.36 7.51
C GLN A 41 -9.01 -0.93 7.08
N VAL A 42 -9.68 -0.41 6.04
CA VAL A 42 -9.46 0.94 5.54
C VAL A 42 -9.83 1.99 6.58
N LEU A 43 -11.00 1.88 7.20
CA LEU A 43 -11.41 2.79 8.28
C LEU A 43 -10.44 2.75 9.46
N GLY A 44 -9.99 1.56 9.84
CA GLY A 44 -9.00 1.39 10.90
C GLY A 44 -7.65 2.04 10.57
N LYS A 45 -7.20 2.00 9.31
CA LYS A 45 -5.98 2.70 8.87
C LYS A 45 -6.13 4.22 8.97
N VAL A 46 -7.27 4.77 8.51
CA VAL A 46 -7.55 6.21 8.61
C VAL A 46 -7.57 6.65 10.08
N GLU A 47 -8.30 5.95 10.95
CA GLU A 47 -8.36 6.24 12.38
C GLU A 47 -6.97 6.22 13.04
N LYS A 48 -6.13 5.21 12.72
CA LYS A 48 -4.77 5.11 13.24
C LYS A 48 -3.87 6.26 12.75
N ALA A 49 -3.93 6.58 11.47
CA ALA A 49 -3.14 7.67 10.89
C ALA A 49 -3.49 9.01 11.54
N LEU A 50 -4.78 9.26 11.80
CA LEU A 50 -5.25 10.47 12.46
C LEU A 50 -5.06 10.46 13.98
N GLY A 51 -5.00 9.28 14.61
CA GLY A 51 -5.00 9.13 16.07
C GLY A 51 -6.33 9.48 16.73
N ARG A 52 -7.39 9.63 15.97
CA ARG A 52 -8.77 9.92 16.38
C ARG A 52 -9.76 9.42 15.34
N ALA A 53 -11.03 9.32 15.73
CA ALA A 53 -12.10 9.03 14.77
C ALA A 53 -12.12 10.09 13.65
N PRO A 54 -12.22 9.68 12.37
CA PRO A 54 -12.29 10.62 11.26
C PRO A 54 -13.65 11.31 11.20
N GLU A 55 -13.64 12.58 10.75
CA GLU A 55 -14.82 13.30 10.31
C GLU A 55 -14.97 13.14 8.79
N PRO A 56 -16.20 13.22 8.23
CA PRO A 56 -16.39 13.14 6.79
C PRO A 56 -15.69 14.26 6.04
N PHE A 57 -15.13 13.92 4.86
CA PHE A 57 -14.50 14.85 3.94
C PHE A 57 -15.39 15.08 2.71
N GLY A 58 -15.30 16.26 2.13
CA GLY A 58 -16.02 16.63 0.90
C GLY A 58 -15.34 16.04 -0.34
N ARG A 59 -14.33 16.75 -0.84
CA ARG A 59 -13.60 16.44 -2.06
C ARG A 59 -12.28 15.76 -1.72
N SER A 60 -12.08 14.57 -2.25
CA SER A 60 -10.84 13.81 -2.02
C SER A 60 -10.11 13.54 -3.34
N LEU A 61 -8.78 13.54 -3.26
CA LEU A 61 -7.87 13.05 -4.29
C LEU A 61 -7.12 11.85 -3.75
N GLU A 62 -7.29 10.68 -4.36
CA GLU A 62 -6.39 9.56 -4.13
C GLU A 62 -5.29 9.55 -5.18
N VAL A 63 -4.04 9.52 -4.72
CA VAL A 63 -2.83 9.44 -5.53
C VAL A 63 -2.33 7.99 -5.52
N GLY A 64 -2.03 7.42 -6.69
CA GLY A 64 -1.71 6.00 -6.81
C GLY A 64 -2.88 5.12 -6.37
N ALA A 65 -4.07 5.42 -6.92
CA ALA A 65 -5.31 4.77 -6.48
C ALA A 65 -5.38 3.26 -6.79
N GLY A 66 -4.52 2.77 -7.70
CA GLY A 66 -4.51 1.38 -8.10
C GLY A 66 -5.89 0.92 -8.54
N THR A 67 -6.36 -0.18 -7.97
CA THR A 67 -7.70 -0.75 -8.24
C THR A 67 -8.83 -0.15 -7.40
N GLY A 68 -8.53 0.91 -6.60
CA GLY A 68 -9.53 1.67 -5.82
C GLY A 68 -9.75 1.19 -4.39
N TYR A 69 -8.81 0.43 -3.82
CA TYR A 69 -8.98 -0.17 -2.49
C TYR A 69 -9.37 0.83 -1.40
N PHE A 70 -8.67 1.96 -1.31
CA PHE A 70 -8.96 2.97 -0.29
C PHE A 70 -10.21 3.77 -0.63
N THR A 71 -10.24 4.46 -1.75
CA THR A 71 -11.33 5.36 -2.12
C THR A 71 -12.69 4.67 -2.17
N LEU A 72 -12.80 3.48 -2.79
CA LEU A 72 -14.10 2.82 -2.91
C LEU A 72 -14.63 2.35 -1.55
N ASN A 73 -13.76 1.92 -0.63
CA ASN A 73 -14.17 1.61 0.73
C ASN A 73 -14.57 2.87 1.52
N LEU A 74 -13.86 3.99 1.36
CA LEU A 74 -14.18 5.26 2.03
C LEU A 74 -15.51 5.88 1.53
N LEU A 75 -15.79 5.80 0.22
CA LEU A 75 -17.08 6.18 -0.35
C LEU A 75 -18.22 5.33 0.23
N ARG A 76 -18.04 4.01 0.30
CA ARG A 76 -19.02 3.09 0.91
C ARG A 76 -19.27 3.36 2.39
N ALA A 77 -18.25 3.82 3.10
CA ALA A 77 -18.37 4.23 4.50
C ALA A 77 -19.06 5.59 4.69
N GLY A 78 -19.26 6.36 3.60
CA GLY A 78 -19.73 7.74 3.69
C GLY A 78 -18.69 8.69 4.32
N LEU A 79 -17.41 8.28 4.37
CA LEU A 79 -16.34 9.11 4.93
C LEU A 79 -15.83 10.15 3.93
N ILE A 80 -15.97 9.91 2.65
CA ILE A 80 -15.73 10.87 1.56
C ILE A 80 -16.98 10.99 0.70
N SER A 81 -17.26 12.18 0.16
CA SER A 81 -18.47 12.45 -0.63
C SER A 81 -18.20 12.47 -2.12
N GLN A 82 -17.06 13.00 -2.53
CA GLN A 82 -16.61 13.11 -3.91
C GLN A 82 -15.16 12.63 -4.00
N ALA A 83 -14.85 11.83 -5.01
CA ALA A 83 -13.54 11.26 -5.18
C ALA A 83 -13.01 11.43 -6.59
N THR A 84 -11.79 11.95 -6.69
CA THR A 84 -10.92 11.87 -7.86
C THR A 84 -9.84 10.85 -7.55
N CYS A 85 -9.74 9.82 -8.40
CA CYS A 85 -8.74 8.77 -8.28
C CYS A 85 -7.67 8.97 -9.36
N SER A 86 -6.42 9.11 -8.96
CA SER A 86 -5.32 9.28 -9.90
C SER A 86 -4.31 8.14 -9.81
N ASP A 87 -3.80 7.75 -10.97
CA ASP A 87 -2.74 6.74 -11.09
C ASP A 87 -1.92 7.00 -12.36
N ILE A 88 -0.67 6.53 -12.39
CA ILE A 88 0.17 6.59 -13.57
C ILE A 88 -0.18 5.49 -14.59
N SER A 89 -0.78 4.39 -14.12
CA SER A 89 -1.19 3.22 -14.90
C SER A 89 -2.63 3.36 -15.39
N GLU A 90 -2.80 3.27 -16.70
CA GLU A 90 -4.13 3.23 -17.32
C GLU A 90 -4.86 1.91 -17.02
N GLY A 91 -4.13 0.80 -16.93
CA GLY A 91 -4.68 -0.51 -16.56
C GLY A 91 -5.28 -0.51 -15.15
N MET A 92 -4.59 0.10 -14.19
CA MET A 92 -5.13 0.26 -12.83
C MET A 92 -6.41 1.08 -12.80
N LEU A 93 -6.44 2.23 -13.50
CA LEU A 93 -7.63 3.07 -13.57
C LEU A 93 -8.82 2.35 -14.24
N ALA A 94 -8.57 1.55 -15.27
CA ALA A 94 -9.61 0.76 -15.91
C ALA A 94 -10.21 -0.28 -14.94
N THR A 95 -9.36 -0.98 -14.18
CA THR A 95 -9.79 -1.93 -13.14
C THR A 95 -10.55 -1.23 -12.02
N LEU A 96 -10.08 -0.03 -11.59
CA LEU A 96 -10.77 0.80 -10.61
C LEU A 96 -12.18 1.17 -11.07
N GLN A 97 -12.36 1.61 -12.32
CA GLN A 97 -13.67 1.96 -12.86
C GLN A 97 -14.60 0.74 -12.94
N ALA A 98 -14.07 -0.45 -13.30
CA ALA A 98 -14.82 -1.68 -13.27
C ALA A 98 -15.28 -2.04 -11.84
N ASN A 99 -14.40 -1.90 -10.83
CA ASN A 99 -14.73 -2.09 -9.43
C ASN A 99 -15.78 -1.08 -8.95
N ALA A 100 -15.63 0.21 -9.27
CA ALA A 100 -16.60 1.26 -8.92
C ALA A 100 -17.98 0.96 -9.51
N THR A 101 -18.05 0.58 -10.79
CA THR A 101 -19.29 0.19 -11.45
C THR A 101 -19.94 -1.00 -10.76
N ARG A 102 -19.18 -2.05 -10.45
CA ARG A 102 -19.67 -3.24 -9.73
C ARG A 102 -20.22 -2.90 -8.35
N LEU A 103 -19.68 -1.87 -7.69
CA LEU A 103 -20.11 -1.41 -6.37
C LEU A 103 -21.19 -0.31 -6.44
N ALA A 104 -21.63 0.09 -7.61
CA ALA A 104 -22.55 1.20 -7.86
C ALA A 104 -22.07 2.54 -7.27
N LEU A 105 -20.76 2.80 -7.35
CA LEU A 105 -20.10 4.02 -6.91
C LEU A 105 -19.70 4.87 -8.12
N GLN A 106 -19.64 6.19 -7.90
CA GLN A 106 -19.15 7.15 -8.90
C GLN A 106 -17.83 7.73 -8.43
N VAL A 107 -16.85 7.74 -9.31
CA VAL A 107 -15.53 8.34 -9.12
C VAL A 107 -15.07 9.00 -10.41
N ASP A 108 -14.35 10.09 -10.29
CA ASP A 108 -13.59 10.66 -11.39
C ASP A 108 -12.21 10.00 -11.43
N THR A 109 -11.69 9.72 -12.64
CA THR A 109 -10.36 9.16 -12.80
C THR A 109 -9.47 10.07 -13.62
N ALA A 110 -8.18 10.15 -13.27
CA ALA A 110 -7.19 10.94 -13.98
C ALA A 110 -5.86 10.18 -14.07
N ARG A 111 -5.33 9.99 -15.27
CA ARG A 111 -3.97 9.47 -15.44
C ARG A 111 -2.97 10.60 -15.26
N VAL A 112 -2.25 10.62 -14.15
CA VAL A 112 -1.32 11.69 -13.80
C VAL A 112 -0.09 11.17 -13.06
N ASP A 113 0.99 11.95 -13.13
CA ASP A 113 2.15 11.81 -12.28
C ASP A 113 1.92 12.58 -10.97
N ALA A 114 2.16 11.94 -9.83
CA ALA A 114 1.97 12.51 -8.50
C ALA A 114 2.85 13.74 -8.22
N GLU A 115 3.96 13.87 -8.95
CA GLU A 115 4.89 14.99 -8.84
C GLU A 115 4.44 16.21 -9.68
N HIS A 116 3.36 16.06 -10.52
CA HIS A 116 2.81 17.10 -11.38
C HIS A 116 1.30 16.94 -11.51
N LEU A 117 0.54 17.44 -10.53
CA LEU A 117 -0.92 17.30 -10.49
C LEU A 117 -1.61 18.39 -11.33
N PRO A 118 -2.41 18.03 -12.35
CA PRO A 118 -3.10 19.00 -13.22
C PRO A 118 -4.38 19.56 -12.60
N PHE A 119 -4.39 19.68 -11.28
CA PHE A 119 -5.55 20.22 -10.53
C PHE A 119 -5.25 21.63 -10.04
N ALA A 120 -6.30 22.44 -9.90
CA ALA A 120 -6.17 23.78 -9.37
C ALA A 120 -5.75 23.78 -7.89
N ASP A 121 -5.16 24.88 -7.45
CA ASP A 121 -4.83 25.09 -6.04
C ASP A 121 -6.10 24.98 -5.20
N GLU A 122 -5.97 24.43 -3.99
CA GLU A 122 -7.04 24.40 -2.98
C GLU A 122 -8.32 23.66 -3.44
N SER A 123 -8.15 22.64 -4.33
CA SER A 123 -9.26 21.88 -4.92
C SER A 123 -9.81 20.77 -4.03
N PHE A 124 -9.02 20.27 -3.07
CA PHE A 124 -9.35 19.07 -2.29
C PHE A 124 -9.30 19.31 -0.79
N ASP A 125 -10.16 18.63 -0.06
CA ASP A 125 -10.22 18.66 1.40
C ASP A 125 -9.36 17.51 2.01
N LEU A 126 -9.12 16.47 1.19
CA LEU A 126 -8.29 15.31 1.54
C LEU A 126 -7.46 14.89 0.34
N VAL A 127 -6.15 14.76 0.52
CA VAL A 127 -5.24 14.06 -0.40
C VAL A 127 -4.77 12.79 0.30
N LEU A 128 -4.99 11.65 -0.32
CA LEU A 128 -4.67 10.35 0.28
C LEU A 128 -4.00 9.41 -0.71
N GLY A 129 -3.43 8.33 -0.16
CA GLY A 129 -2.89 7.22 -0.94
C GLY A 129 -2.55 6.03 -0.07
N HIS A 130 -2.39 4.88 -0.70
CA HIS A 130 -2.03 3.65 -0.01
C HIS A 130 -0.91 2.93 -0.76
N ALA A 131 0.24 2.73 -0.09
CA ALA A 131 1.38 2.04 -0.67
C ALA A 131 1.86 2.69 -1.99
N VAL A 132 2.08 4.00 -1.99
CA VAL A 132 2.41 4.78 -3.19
C VAL A 132 3.65 5.66 -3.02
N LEU A 133 3.90 6.25 -1.83
CA LEU A 133 5.00 7.20 -1.66
C LEU A 133 6.38 6.57 -1.94
N HIS A 134 6.52 5.28 -1.67
CA HIS A 134 7.78 4.57 -1.91
C HIS A 134 8.11 4.33 -3.40
N HIS A 135 7.15 4.56 -4.28
CA HIS A 135 7.33 4.51 -5.73
C HIS A 135 7.69 5.87 -6.35
N LEU A 136 7.56 6.98 -5.61
CA LEU A 136 7.77 8.33 -6.15
C LEU A 136 9.25 8.69 -6.18
N PRO A 137 9.82 9.02 -7.34
CA PRO A 137 11.23 9.42 -7.45
C PRO A 137 11.56 10.69 -6.66
N ASP A 138 10.69 11.70 -6.68
CA ASP A 138 10.87 12.98 -5.97
C ASP A 138 9.74 13.22 -4.97
N LEU A 139 9.97 12.75 -3.75
CA LEU A 139 9.02 12.88 -2.65
C LEU A 139 8.75 14.35 -2.28
N ALA A 140 9.76 15.22 -2.42
CA ALA A 140 9.61 16.64 -2.09
C ALA A 140 8.69 17.34 -3.11
N ALA A 141 8.85 17.08 -4.40
CA ALA A 141 7.97 17.57 -5.44
C ALA A 141 6.53 17.07 -5.23
N ALA A 142 6.34 15.79 -4.91
CA ALA A 142 5.02 15.25 -4.65
C ALA A 142 4.35 15.91 -3.44
N PHE A 143 5.05 16.06 -2.30
CA PHE A 143 4.47 16.73 -1.13
C PHE A 143 4.16 18.23 -1.38
N ALA A 144 4.94 18.91 -2.22
CA ALA A 144 4.64 20.28 -2.64
C ALA A 144 3.33 20.35 -3.45
N GLU A 145 3.11 19.40 -4.36
CA GLU A 145 1.86 19.29 -5.12
C GLU A 145 0.67 18.93 -4.19
N PHE A 146 0.86 18.02 -3.24
CA PHE A 146 -0.19 17.69 -2.26
C PHE A 146 -0.59 18.92 -1.43
N GLU A 147 0.40 19.69 -0.95
CA GLU A 147 0.12 20.93 -0.23
C GLU A 147 -0.60 21.95 -1.11
N ARG A 148 -0.16 22.14 -2.35
CA ARG A 148 -0.74 23.10 -3.29
C ARG A 148 -2.23 22.81 -3.56
N VAL A 149 -2.57 21.56 -3.87
CA VAL A 149 -3.95 21.18 -4.23
C VAL A 149 -4.89 21.07 -3.03
N LEU A 150 -4.37 20.99 -1.79
CA LEU A 150 -5.19 20.99 -0.59
C LEU A 150 -5.78 22.37 -0.28
N ALA A 151 -7.05 22.39 0.08
CA ALA A 151 -7.69 23.56 0.68
C ALA A 151 -7.07 23.89 2.06
N PRO A 152 -7.14 25.15 2.53
CA PRO A 152 -6.73 25.50 3.90
C PRO A 152 -7.44 24.61 4.93
N GLY A 153 -6.69 24.05 5.88
CA GLY A 153 -7.19 23.07 6.84
C GLY A 153 -7.39 21.67 6.28
N GLY A 154 -7.14 21.44 4.99
CA GLY A 154 -7.20 20.12 4.35
C GLY A 154 -6.14 19.16 4.89
N LEU A 155 -6.31 17.88 4.63
CA LEU A 155 -5.53 16.78 5.21
C LEU A 155 -4.78 15.99 4.14
N VAL A 156 -3.52 15.70 4.40
CA VAL A 156 -2.76 14.64 3.72
C VAL A 156 -2.85 13.36 4.56
N LEU A 157 -3.09 12.21 3.94
CA LEU A 157 -3.09 10.91 4.59
C LEU A 157 -2.52 9.82 3.68
N PHE A 158 -1.38 9.25 4.03
CA PHE A 158 -0.83 8.10 3.33
C PHE A 158 -0.62 6.94 4.29
N ALA A 159 -0.87 5.72 3.81
CA ALA A 159 -0.74 4.49 4.60
C ALA A 159 -0.07 3.38 3.78
N GLY A 160 0.44 2.35 4.45
CA GLY A 160 1.04 1.19 3.78
C GLY A 160 2.46 1.42 3.27
N GLU A 161 3.16 2.43 3.76
CA GLU A 161 4.51 2.75 3.31
C GLU A 161 5.55 1.87 4.02
N PRO A 162 6.54 1.28 3.31
CA PRO A 162 7.49 0.36 3.91
C PRO A 162 8.43 1.05 4.89
N SER A 163 8.50 0.53 6.12
CA SER A 163 9.47 0.96 7.12
C SER A 163 10.82 0.30 6.88
N ARG A 164 11.90 1.07 6.95
CA ARG A 164 13.28 0.56 6.79
C ARG A 164 13.63 -0.50 7.83
N VAL A 165 13.33 -0.23 9.10
CA VAL A 165 13.60 -1.17 10.20
C VAL A 165 12.61 -2.33 10.18
N GLY A 166 11.31 -2.06 9.99
CA GLY A 166 10.28 -3.10 9.92
C GLY A 166 10.53 -4.09 8.80
N ASN A 167 10.96 -3.63 7.61
CA ASN A 167 11.33 -4.49 6.50
C ASN A 167 12.56 -5.37 6.83
N ALA A 168 13.59 -4.78 7.47
CA ALA A 168 14.75 -5.55 7.91
C ALA A 168 14.38 -6.64 8.92
N LEU A 169 13.50 -6.34 9.87
CA LEU A 169 12.99 -7.30 10.85
C LEU A 169 12.15 -8.41 10.19
N ALA A 170 11.35 -8.10 9.17
CA ALA A 170 10.56 -9.08 8.42
C ALA A 170 11.42 -10.10 7.65
N ALA A 171 12.70 -9.82 7.44
CA ALA A 171 13.62 -10.79 6.86
C ALA A 171 13.80 -12.03 7.75
N VAL A 172 13.62 -11.92 9.06
CA VAL A 172 13.76 -13.04 10.01
C VAL A 172 12.69 -14.12 9.76
N PRO A 173 11.38 -13.82 9.85
CA PRO A 173 10.34 -14.80 9.57
C PRO A 173 10.37 -15.31 8.12
N LYS A 174 10.73 -14.48 7.14
CA LYS A 174 10.90 -14.90 5.74
C LYS A 174 11.99 -16.00 5.62
N ARG A 175 13.16 -15.78 6.21
CA ARG A 175 14.28 -16.75 6.17
C ARG A 175 13.94 -18.04 6.93
N ALA A 176 13.31 -17.92 8.11
CA ALA A 176 12.87 -19.09 8.87
C ALA A 176 11.84 -19.91 8.09
N ALA A 177 10.85 -19.28 7.47
CA ALA A 177 9.86 -19.94 6.63
C ALA A 177 10.49 -20.61 5.40
N ALA A 178 11.42 -19.95 4.70
CA ALA A 178 12.13 -20.51 3.57
C ALA A 178 12.92 -21.78 3.97
N ALA A 179 13.58 -21.78 5.12
CA ALA A 179 14.29 -22.93 5.64
C ALA A 179 13.32 -24.08 6.03
N ALA A 180 12.14 -23.76 6.56
CA ALA A 180 11.13 -24.74 6.94
C ALA A 180 10.29 -25.26 5.75
N ALA A 181 10.32 -24.60 4.62
CA ALA A 181 9.46 -24.89 3.47
C ALA A 181 9.48 -26.34 2.98
N PRO A 182 10.65 -27.07 2.91
CA PRO A 182 10.65 -28.46 2.49
C PRO A 182 9.84 -29.36 3.43
N TRP A 183 9.96 -29.16 4.73
CA TRP A 183 9.24 -29.92 5.76
C TRP A 183 7.75 -29.58 5.76
N TRP A 184 7.42 -28.32 5.59
CA TRP A 184 6.04 -27.86 5.47
C TRP A 184 5.35 -28.47 4.25
N ARG A 185 5.97 -28.45 3.07
CA ARG A 185 5.42 -29.10 1.86
C ARG A 185 5.19 -30.59 2.07
N LEU A 186 6.15 -31.28 2.68
CA LEU A 186 5.97 -32.70 3.01
C LEU A 186 4.76 -32.92 3.92
N ALA A 187 4.59 -32.10 4.94
CA ALA A 187 3.49 -32.22 5.91
C ALA A 187 2.11 -32.02 5.27
N ILE A 188 1.99 -31.11 4.28
CA ILE A 188 0.71 -30.85 3.60
C ILE A 188 0.55 -31.65 2.29
N GLY A 189 1.54 -32.45 1.90
CA GLY A 189 1.53 -33.23 0.67
C GLY A 189 1.64 -32.39 -0.62
N ALA A 190 2.23 -31.18 -0.54
CA ALA A 190 2.34 -30.29 -1.69
C ALA A 190 3.63 -30.52 -2.48
N ARG A 191 3.52 -30.40 -3.80
CA ARG A 191 4.67 -30.43 -4.72
C ARG A 191 5.42 -29.10 -4.64
N ALA A 192 6.74 -29.17 -4.83
CA ALA A 192 7.55 -27.96 -4.98
C ALA A 192 7.22 -27.28 -6.32
N VAL A 193 7.22 -25.97 -6.35
CA VAL A 193 7.21 -25.21 -7.62
C VAL A 193 8.50 -25.58 -8.37
N PRO A 194 8.43 -26.05 -9.62
CA PRO A 194 9.63 -26.37 -10.39
C PRO A 194 10.51 -25.13 -10.56
N PRO A 195 11.83 -25.26 -10.55
CA PRO A 195 12.70 -24.16 -10.94
C PRO A 195 12.31 -23.76 -12.37
N ALA A 196 11.98 -22.49 -12.51
CA ALA A 196 11.29 -21.92 -13.65
C ALA A 196 12.05 -22.10 -14.98
N HIS A 197 11.72 -23.11 -15.75
CA HIS A 197 12.19 -23.29 -17.14
C HIS A 197 11.13 -22.90 -18.18
N GLY A 198 10.01 -22.32 -17.81
CA GLY A 198 8.96 -21.96 -18.76
C GLY A 198 8.03 -20.79 -18.35
N ARG A 199 7.71 -20.62 -17.09
CA ARG A 199 6.96 -19.46 -16.56
C ARG A 199 7.85 -18.33 -16.10
N ALA A 200 9.14 -18.59 -15.91
CA ALA A 200 10.13 -17.66 -15.37
C ALA A 200 10.34 -16.37 -16.20
N GLY A 201 9.84 -16.29 -17.40
CA GLY A 201 9.96 -15.09 -18.21
C GLY A 201 9.10 -13.93 -17.68
N HIS A 202 7.88 -14.20 -17.23
CA HIS A 202 6.98 -13.16 -16.71
C HIS A 202 7.19 -12.94 -15.21
N GLU A 203 7.13 -14.00 -14.38
CA GLU A 203 7.32 -13.85 -12.92
C GLU A 203 8.71 -13.35 -12.52
N ALA A 204 9.77 -13.71 -13.26
CA ALA A 204 11.11 -13.17 -13.02
C ALA A 204 11.27 -11.73 -13.53
N ARG A 205 10.53 -11.35 -14.57
CA ARG A 205 10.44 -9.95 -15.00
C ARG A 205 9.65 -9.11 -14.01
N ASP A 206 8.54 -9.64 -13.48
CA ASP A 206 7.72 -8.97 -12.48
C ASP A 206 8.49 -8.78 -11.17
N ALA A 207 9.21 -9.81 -10.70
CA ALA A 207 10.07 -9.70 -9.52
C ALA A 207 11.29 -8.77 -9.73
N ALA A 208 11.83 -8.72 -10.95
CA ALA A 208 12.90 -7.79 -11.29
C ALA A 208 12.37 -6.34 -11.39
N LEU A 209 11.16 -6.15 -11.93
CA LEU A 209 10.49 -4.85 -11.97
C LEU A 209 10.12 -4.40 -10.55
N GLU A 210 9.56 -5.28 -9.70
CA GLU A 210 9.22 -4.98 -8.31
C GLU A 210 10.43 -4.44 -7.52
N GLY A 211 11.63 -4.99 -7.74
CA GLY A 211 12.87 -4.48 -7.14
C GLY A 211 13.35 -3.13 -7.69
N VAL A 212 12.81 -2.68 -8.83
CA VAL A 212 13.13 -1.39 -9.47
C VAL A 212 12.14 -0.31 -9.08
N VAL A 213 10.88 -0.67 -8.86
CA VAL A 213 9.79 0.27 -8.57
C VAL A 213 9.77 0.71 -7.10
N ASP A 214 10.30 -0.09 -6.18
CA ASP A 214 10.39 0.24 -4.75
C ASP A 214 11.66 1.06 -4.49
N VAL A 215 11.60 2.37 -4.76
CA VAL A 215 12.78 3.26 -4.63
C VAL A 215 13.06 3.69 -3.19
N HIS A 216 12.07 3.64 -2.30
CA HIS A 216 12.22 4.09 -0.92
C HIS A 216 11.75 3.07 0.12
N ALA A 217 12.49 3.01 1.24
CA ALA A 217 11.99 2.51 2.51
C ALA A 217 12.25 3.59 3.56
N PHE A 218 11.25 3.93 4.34
CA PHE A 218 11.26 5.13 5.17
C PHE A 218 11.67 4.87 6.62
N ALA A 219 12.36 5.83 7.24
CA ALA A 219 12.25 6.03 8.67
C ALA A 219 11.04 6.96 8.94
N PRO A 220 10.38 6.87 10.12
CA PRO A 220 9.28 7.78 10.46
C PRO A 220 9.65 9.27 10.32
N ASP A 221 10.88 9.62 10.66
CA ASP A 221 11.38 11.01 10.59
C ASP A 221 11.56 11.49 9.13
N ASP A 222 11.85 10.59 8.17
CA ASP A 222 11.97 10.95 6.76
C ASP A 222 10.63 11.45 6.22
N LEU A 223 9.53 10.71 6.49
CA LEU A 223 8.18 11.11 6.10
C LEU A 223 7.75 12.40 6.78
N ALA A 224 8.02 12.51 8.08
CA ALA A 224 7.70 13.72 8.83
C ALA A 224 8.47 14.95 8.34
N ALA A 225 9.73 14.80 7.96
CA ALA A 225 10.56 15.86 7.41
C ALA A 225 10.05 16.33 6.04
N ALA A 226 9.70 15.39 5.16
CA ALA A 226 9.14 15.72 3.84
C ALA A 226 7.85 16.55 3.95
N ALA A 227 6.92 16.16 4.82
CA ALA A 227 5.70 16.90 5.05
C ALA A 227 5.94 18.31 5.62
N ARG A 228 6.83 18.43 6.63
CA ARG A 228 7.16 19.71 7.24
C ARG A 228 7.89 20.68 6.31
N ALA A 229 8.71 20.15 5.39
CA ALA A 229 9.41 20.96 4.40
C ALA A 229 8.43 21.69 3.46
N CYS A 230 7.23 21.13 3.25
CA CYS A 230 6.15 21.73 2.46
C CYS A 230 5.13 22.51 3.34
N SER A 231 5.54 22.98 4.52
CA SER A 231 4.70 23.78 5.43
C SER A 231 3.45 23.08 5.97
N LEU A 232 3.38 21.77 5.87
CA LEU A 232 2.32 20.98 6.50
C LEU A 232 2.54 20.92 8.01
N THR A 233 1.46 21.02 8.77
CA THR A 233 1.42 21.07 10.23
C THR A 233 0.74 19.82 10.80
N GLU A 234 0.67 19.69 12.11
CA GLU A 234 0.05 18.53 12.80
C GLU A 234 0.55 17.19 12.26
N VAL A 235 1.83 17.12 11.88
CA VAL A 235 2.42 15.93 11.27
C VAL A 235 2.48 14.79 12.28
N ARG A 236 1.82 13.69 11.96
CA ARG A 236 1.79 12.47 12.74
C ARG A 236 2.26 11.30 11.88
N VAL A 237 3.19 10.50 12.38
CA VAL A 237 3.58 9.23 11.77
C VAL A 237 3.26 8.11 12.75
N ALA A 238 2.57 7.08 12.26
CA ALA A 238 2.20 5.88 13.01
C ALA A 238 2.68 4.64 12.27
N GLY A 239 2.87 3.55 13.01
CA GLY A 239 3.19 2.25 12.43
C GLY A 239 2.03 1.28 12.60
N GLU A 240 1.95 0.29 11.72
CA GLU A 240 0.98 -0.80 11.84
C GLU A 240 1.56 -2.13 11.42
N GLU A 241 0.99 -3.19 11.99
CA GLU A 241 1.27 -4.58 11.63
C GLU A 241 2.71 -5.03 11.90
N LEU A 242 2.95 -5.51 13.11
CA LEU A 242 4.20 -6.17 13.46
C LEU A 242 4.04 -7.71 13.39
N LEU A 243 3.23 -8.28 14.28
CA LEU A 243 3.04 -9.73 14.34
C LEU A 243 2.22 -10.25 13.16
N ALA A 244 1.18 -9.51 12.76
CA ALA A 244 0.36 -9.84 11.61
C ALA A 244 1.22 -9.91 10.34
N ASN A 245 2.08 -8.91 10.15
CA ASN A 245 2.96 -8.85 9.01
C ASN A 245 4.00 -9.97 9.01
N TRP A 246 4.65 -10.25 10.15
CA TRP A 246 5.60 -11.37 10.26
C TRP A 246 4.97 -12.71 9.95
N PHE A 247 3.77 -12.95 10.47
CA PHE A 247 2.99 -14.14 10.20
C PHE A 247 2.57 -14.22 8.72
N GLY A 248 2.09 -13.12 8.17
CA GLY A 248 1.72 -13.02 6.76
C GLY A 248 2.89 -13.34 5.83
N TRP A 249 4.06 -12.73 6.06
CA TRP A 249 5.26 -12.99 5.27
C TRP A 249 5.77 -14.42 5.41
N ALA A 250 5.71 -15.01 6.61
CA ALA A 250 6.08 -16.41 6.80
C ALA A 250 5.16 -17.33 5.97
N ASN A 251 3.83 -17.14 6.04
CA ASN A 251 2.89 -17.95 5.26
C ASN A 251 3.05 -17.75 3.75
N ARG A 252 3.17 -16.51 3.27
CA ARG A 252 3.43 -16.23 1.84
C ARG A 252 4.72 -16.87 1.36
N THR A 253 5.79 -16.83 2.17
CA THR A 253 7.06 -17.47 1.83
C THR A 253 6.91 -18.99 1.72
N LEU A 254 6.17 -19.64 2.61
CA LEU A 254 5.87 -21.06 2.52
C LEU A 254 5.07 -21.37 1.25
N GLU A 255 3.96 -20.68 1.04
CA GLU A 255 3.04 -20.89 -0.08
C GLU A 255 3.71 -20.66 -1.44
N ALA A 256 4.59 -19.67 -1.56
CA ALA A 256 5.35 -19.40 -2.77
C ALA A 256 6.30 -20.55 -3.19
N THR A 257 6.61 -21.48 -2.27
CA THR A 257 7.46 -22.66 -2.56
C THR A 257 6.68 -23.87 -3.05
N ALA A 258 5.33 -23.83 -3.03
CA ALA A 258 4.45 -24.95 -3.35
C ALA A 258 3.57 -24.63 -4.56
N GLU A 259 3.21 -25.67 -5.33
CA GLU A 259 2.17 -25.55 -6.35
C GLU A 259 0.87 -25.06 -5.71
N ALA A 260 0.32 -23.95 -6.25
CA ALA A 260 -0.84 -23.27 -5.65
C ALA A 260 -2.07 -24.19 -5.50
N ALA A 261 -2.25 -25.15 -6.41
CA ALA A 261 -3.34 -26.12 -6.38
C ALA A 261 -3.20 -27.15 -5.24
N ASP A 262 -1.98 -27.37 -4.75
CA ASP A 262 -1.70 -28.35 -3.70
C ASP A 262 -1.80 -27.75 -2.28
N VAL A 263 -1.88 -26.41 -2.16
CA VAL A 263 -2.05 -25.74 -0.85
C VAL A 263 -3.47 -25.96 -0.33
N PRO A 264 -3.64 -26.69 0.79
CA PRO A 264 -4.96 -27.05 1.30
C PRO A 264 -5.78 -25.81 1.68
N TRP A 265 -7.09 -25.87 1.45
CA TRP A 265 -8.02 -24.84 1.89
C TRP A 265 -7.91 -24.55 3.40
N ALA A 266 -7.73 -25.59 4.22
CA ALA A 266 -7.55 -25.42 5.66
C ALA A 266 -6.33 -24.56 6.02
N TRP A 267 -5.22 -24.70 5.27
CA TRP A 267 -4.04 -23.85 5.45
C TRP A 267 -4.33 -22.40 5.12
N ARG A 268 -4.98 -22.15 3.98
CA ARG A 268 -5.35 -20.78 3.57
C ARG A 268 -6.27 -20.12 4.60
N GLN A 269 -7.22 -20.86 5.16
CA GLN A 269 -8.06 -20.38 6.23
C GLN A 269 -7.29 -20.09 7.52
N TYR A 270 -6.32 -20.95 7.87
CA TYR A 270 -5.43 -20.73 9.02
C TYR A 270 -4.59 -19.46 8.82
N ALA A 271 -3.96 -19.29 7.65
CA ALA A 271 -3.16 -18.11 7.32
C ALA A 271 -4.00 -16.83 7.38
N TYR A 272 -5.18 -16.83 6.77
CA TYR A 272 -6.09 -15.69 6.76
C TYR A 272 -6.60 -15.33 8.16
N ARG A 273 -7.15 -16.30 8.90
CA ARG A 273 -7.69 -16.05 10.25
C ARG A 273 -6.59 -15.69 11.24
N GLY A 274 -5.44 -16.32 11.14
CA GLY A 274 -4.27 -16.02 11.95
C GLY A 274 -3.79 -14.59 11.74
N TYR A 275 -3.72 -14.14 10.48
CA TYR A 275 -3.39 -12.77 10.15
C TYR A 275 -4.37 -11.76 10.78
N LEU A 276 -5.67 -11.96 10.62
CA LEU A 276 -6.69 -11.08 11.21
C LEU A 276 -6.63 -11.04 12.74
N LEU A 277 -6.41 -12.19 13.39
CA LEU A 277 -6.24 -12.27 14.84
C LEU A 277 -5.02 -11.48 15.30
N LEU A 278 -3.89 -11.67 14.65
CA LEU A 278 -2.65 -10.96 14.99
C LEU A 278 -2.73 -9.46 14.69
N GLN A 279 -3.43 -9.05 13.63
CA GLN A 279 -3.72 -7.65 13.36
C GLN A 279 -4.52 -7.00 14.50
N GLN A 280 -5.50 -7.71 15.06
CA GLN A 280 -6.23 -7.21 16.23
C GLN A 280 -5.33 -7.13 17.48
N LEU A 281 -4.42 -8.08 17.68
CA LEU A 281 -3.45 -8.04 18.79
C LEU A 281 -2.46 -6.87 18.61
N ASP A 282 -1.92 -6.68 17.41
CA ASP A 282 -1.05 -5.54 17.09
C ASP A 282 -1.76 -4.23 17.43
N ARG A 283 -2.98 -4.04 16.93
CA ARG A 283 -3.78 -2.83 17.17
C ARG A 283 -4.03 -2.57 18.66
N ARG A 284 -4.36 -3.60 19.44
CA ARG A 284 -4.72 -3.43 20.85
C ARG A 284 -3.54 -3.31 21.78
N LEU A 285 -2.44 -3.97 21.47
CA LEU A 285 -1.33 -4.16 22.42
C LEU A 285 -0.02 -3.48 22.00
N LEU A 286 0.28 -3.41 20.70
CA LEU A 286 1.60 -3.01 20.24
C LEU A 286 1.64 -1.63 19.58
N GLU A 287 0.69 -1.31 18.70
CA GLU A 287 0.71 -0.10 17.88
C GLU A 287 0.72 1.20 18.70
N SER A 288 0.12 1.21 19.88
CA SER A 288 0.12 2.37 20.79
C SER A 288 1.32 2.43 21.73
N ARG A 289 2.13 1.36 21.81
CA ARG A 289 3.21 1.23 22.81
C ARG A 289 4.60 1.17 22.23
N LEU A 290 4.73 0.72 20.99
CA LEU A 290 6.02 0.54 20.33
C LEU A 290 6.30 1.70 19.36
N PRO A 291 7.59 2.05 19.16
CA PRO A 291 7.97 3.03 18.14
C PRO A 291 7.51 2.63 16.75
N ALA A 292 6.99 3.59 15.97
CA ALA A 292 6.49 3.37 14.61
C ALA A 292 7.52 2.67 13.69
N ALA A 293 8.81 2.94 13.87
CA ALA A 293 9.89 2.34 13.09
C ALA A 293 9.97 0.81 13.15
N LEU A 294 9.45 0.17 14.20
CA LEU A 294 9.48 -1.28 14.36
C LEU A 294 8.44 -2.01 13.52
N PHE A 295 7.37 -1.31 13.12
CA PHE A 295 6.31 -1.88 12.31
C PHE A 295 6.73 -1.94 10.84
N TYR A 296 6.12 -2.86 10.10
CA TYR A 296 6.44 -3.02 8.67
C TYR A 296 5.89 -1.87 7.85
N ASN A 297 4.67 -1.45 8.12
CA ASN A 297 4.00 -0.37 7.43
C ASN A 297 4.02 0.91 8.26
N LEU A 298 4.30 2.02 7.62
CA LEU A 298 4.15 3.37 8.15
C LEU A 298 2.92 4.05 7.56
N MET A 299 2.34 4.93 8.34
CA MET A 299 1.28 5.84 7.94
C MET A 299 1.68 7.26 8.32
N ILE A 300 1.32 8.22 7.48
CA ILE A 300 1.50 9.64 7.78
C ILE A 300 0.18 10.37 7.62
N SER A 301 -0.11 11.28 8.53
CA SER A 301 -1.11 12.33 8.33
C SER A 301 -0.50 13.69 8.63
N ALA A 302 -0.93 14.70 7.87
CA ALA A 302 -0.50 16.09 8.07
C ALA A 302 -1.59 17.03 7.57
N ARG A 303 -1.62 18.25 8.09
CA ARG A 303 -2.64 19.24 7.78
C ARG A 303 -2.05 20.48 7.12
N LYS A 304 -2.70 20.98 6.07
CA LYS A 304 -2.42 22.32 5.55
C LYS A 304 -2.90 23.36 6.56
N ALA A 305 -2.06 24.35 6.88
CA ALA A 305 -2.40 25.39 7.82
C ALA A 305 -3.65 26.18 7.37
N TRP A 306 -4.47 26.62 8.30
CA TRP A 306 -5.51 27.60 8.06
C TRP A 306 -4.85 28.94 7.73
N ARG A 307 -5.24 29.59 6.66
CA ARG A 307 -4.80 30.95 6.35
C ARG A 307 -5.68 31.98 7.09
#